data_cba52040ea764de50b90d249b60f187e
#
_entry.id   cba52040ea764de50b90d249b60f187e
#
_cell.length_a   1.000
_cell.length_b   1.000
_cell.length_c   1.000
_cell.angle_alpha   90.00
_cell.angle_beta   90.00
_cell.angle_gamma   90.00
#
_symmetry.space_group_name_H-M   'P 1'
#
loop_
_entity.id
_entity.type
_entity.pdbx_description
1 polymer ?
#
loop_
_entity_poly.entity_id
_entity_poly.type
_entity_poly.pdbx_seq_one_letter_code
_entity_poly.pdbx_strand_id
1 'polypeptide(L)'
;MKASQQAFIPAKLAGDAQILANGLPALLMDARKTAASLMLGAHGRRRAGMGEAFWQHRELLDGENLRQVDWRRSARSDRLFVREMERESPASLQIWVDTRPSMLWRNQTSRPTKAERALVVALALAMAAKAGGERVSTLLGGQALGQEEAFLEALIASGAHFDSQAPIDDRKRSQILIVSDGLEPIEVWAERLRRLSSGAVPVLFVLIRDPDEEAFPFEGRVSFMAPGTNTPVIIGQAGAARDDYQRIYRLHGEALRAALACARGHLVTHATDQPALPVTLQAAALLDGRGASSLGVG
;
A
#
# COMPACT_ATOMS: atom_id res chain seq x y z
N MET A 1 8.84 19.65 -30.13
CA MET A 1 7.47 19.08 -30.14
C MET A 1 7.58 17.70 -29.47
N LYS A 2 7.25 17.58 -28.20
CA LYS A 2 7.16 16.29 -27.47
C LYS A 2 5.71 15.81 -27.62
N ALA A 3 5.52 14.71 -28.34
CA ALA A 3 4.25 14.05 -28.46
C ALA A 3 3.88 13.45 -27.10
N SER A 4 2.79 13.94 -26.50
CA SER A 4 2.14 13.31 -25.37
C SER A 4 1.62 11.94 -25.81
N GLN A 5 2.23 10.88 -25.33
CA GLN A 5 1.65 9.54 -25.42
C GLN A 5 0.44 9.51 -24.48
N GLN A 6 -0.74 9.80 -25.04
CA GLN A 6 -1.99 9.45 -24.39
C GLN A 6 -2.08 7.92 -24.36
N ALA A 7 -1.98 7.35 -23.16
CA ALA A 7 -2.22 5.93 -22.96
C ALA A 7 -3.66 5.62 -23.41
N PHE A 8 -3.80 4.72 -24.37
CA PHE A 8 -5.09 4.23 -24.85
C PHE A 8 -5.72 3.37 -23.76
N ILE A 9 -6.64 3.94 -22.98
CA ILE A 9 -7.44 3.22 -21.99
C ILE A 9 -8.63 2.59 -22.73
N PRO A 10 -8.79 1.26 -22.74
CA PRO A 10 -9.95 0.62 -23.35
C PRO A 10 -11.26 1.16 -22.74
N ALA A 11 -12.27 1.41 -23.55
CA ALA A 11 -13.53 2.05 -23.14
C ALA A 11 -14.23 1.38 -21.92
N LYS A 12 -14.01 0.10 -21.70
CA LYS A 12 -14.54 -0.67 -20.56
C LYS A 12 -13.81 -0.38 -19.24
N LEU A 13 -12.48 -0.22 -19.28
CA LEU A 13 -11.68 0.20 -18.14
C LEU A 13 -11.99 1.66 -17.73
N ALA A 14 -12.35 2.49 -18.71
CA ALA A 14 -12.83 3.85 -18.44
C ALA A 14 -14.18 3.86 -17.68
N GLY A 15 -15.07 2.90 -17.93
CA GLY A 15 -16.32 2.73 -17.19
C GLY A 15 -16.10 2.34 -15.73
N ASP A 16 -15.19 1.40 -15.46
CA ASP A 16 -14.89 0.92 -14.12
C ASP A 16 -14.18 2.02 -13.28
N ALA A 17 -13.23 2.73 -13.88
CA ALA A 17 -12.60 3.90 -13.26
C ALA A 17 -13.61 5.03 -13.01
N GLN A 18 -14.60 5.22 -13.90
CA GLN A 18 -15.65 6.23 -13.73
C GLN A 18 -16.58 5.90 -12.55
N ILE A 19 -16.88 4.62 -12.30
CA ILE A 19 -17.67 4.19 -11.13
C ILE A 19 -16.95 4.59 -9.84
N LEU A 20 -15.65 4.33 -9.75
CA LEU A 20 -14.83 4.72 -8.60
C LEU A 20 -14.70 6.24 -8.49
N ALA A 21 -14.51 6.93 -9.61
CA ALA A 21 -14.40 8.39 -9.66
C ALA A 21 -15.69 9.08 -9.15
N ASN A 22 -16.86 8.55 -9.45
CA ASN A 22 -18.13 9.09 -8.94
C ASN A 22 -18.27 8.96 -7.42
N GLY A 23 -17.57 8.01 -6.80
CA GLY A 23 -17.50 7.82 -5.35
C GLY A 23 -16.42 8.63 -4.63
N LEU A 24 -15.57 9.39 -5.34
CA LEU A 24 -14.42 10.11 -4.77
C LEU A 24 -14.72 10.91 -3.50
N PRO A 25 -15.78 11.75 -3.42
CA PRO A 25 -16.01 12.54 -2.21
C PRO A 25 -16.26 11.69 -0.96
N ALA A 26 -17.00 10.57 -1.11
CA ALA A 26 -17.28 9.66 0.00
C ALA A 26 -16.02 8.88 0.42
N LEU A 27 -15.24 8.39 -0.55
CA LEU A 27 -13.96 7.70 -0.30
C LEU A 27 -12.97 8.60 0.42
N LEU A 28 -12.84 9.86 0.01
CA LEU A 28 -12.01 10.87 0.66
C LEU A 28 -12.44 11.12 2.10
N MET A 29 -13.74 11.24 2.34
CA MET A 29 -14.26 11.48 3.68
C MET A 29 -13.97 10.32 4.62
N ASP A 30 -14.13 9.08 4.16
CA ASP A 30 -13.84 7.88 4.94
C ASP A 30 -12.34 7.70 5.17
N ALA A 31 -11.51 8.00 4.18
CA ALA A 31 -10.06 7.99 4.31
C ALA A 31 -9.57 9.04 5.33
N ARG A 32 -10.09 10.27 5.28
CA ARG A 32 -9.78 11.33 6.25
C ARG A 32 -10.17 10.96 7.68
N LYS A 33 -11.36 10.38 7.89
CA LYS A 33 -11.79 9.89 9.21
C LYS A 33 -10.86 8.79 9.73
N THR A 34 -10.51 7.83 8.87
CA THR A 34 -9.62 6.72 9.21
C THR A 34 -8.22 7.24 9.54
N ALA A 35 -7.68 8.15 8.73
CA ALA A 35 -6.39 8.77 8.97
C ALA A 35 -6.35 9.59 10.27
N ALA A 36 -7.38 10.40 10.54
CA ALA A 36 -7.48 11.16 11.78
C ALA A 36 -7.51 10.24 13.01
N SER A 37 -8.27 9.15 12.96
CA SER A 37 -8.32 8.15 14.03
C SER A 37 -6.98 7.43 14.22
N LEU A 38 -6.28 7.12 13.11
CA LEU A 38 -4.94 6.54 13.14
C LEU A 38 -3.94 7.48 13.82
N MET A 39 -3.95 8.76 13.46
CA MET A 39 -3.06 9.77 14.05
C MET A 39 -3.35 9.98 15.54
N LEU A 40 -4.62 10.03 15.96
CA LEU A 40 -4.98 10.12 17.36
C LEU A 40 -4.49 8.91 18.16
N GLY A 41 -4.63 7.71 17.62
CA GLY A 41 -4.09 6.48 18.22
C GLY A 41 -2.56 6.45 18.28
N ALA A 42 -1.88 7.13 17.34
CA ALA A 42 -0.42 7.28 17.31
C ALA A 42 0.10 8.35 18.28
N HIS A 43 -0.68 9.40 18.59
CA HIS A 43 -0.29 10.49 19.49
C HIS A 43 -0.11 10.05 20.95
N GLY A 44 -0.74 8.95 21.36
CA GLY A 44 -0.45 8.32 22.66
C GLY A 44 0.94 7.65 22.72
N ARG A 45 1.60 7.52 21.59
CA ARG A 45 2.95 6.95 21.46
C ARG A 45 3.81 7.98 20.76
N ARG A 46 4.57 8.75 21.53
CA ARG A 46 5.57 9.68 21.00
C ARG A 46 6.37 8.94 19.91
N ARG A 47 6.19 9.32 18.64
CA ARG A 47 7.25 9.14 17.64
C ARG A 47 8.45 9.85 18.25
N ALA A 48 9.53 9.13 18.48
CA ALA A 48 10.83 9.80 18.66
C ALA A 48 10.92 10.72 17.44
N GLY A 49 10.91 12.04 17.70
CA GLY A 49 11.04 13.04 16.65
C GLY A 49 12.24 12.66 15.80
N MET A 50 12.32 13.16 14.57
CA MET A 50 13.52 13.10 13.75
C MET A 50 14.65 13.68 14.61
N GLY A 51 15.26 12.79 15.42
CA GLY A 51 16.44 13.13 16.16
C GLY A 51 17.49 13.38 15.11
N GLU A 52 18.05 14.55 15.10
CA GLU A 52 19.30 14.81 14.42
C GLU A 52 20.32 13.84 15.03
N ALA A 53 20.43 12.63 14.46
CA ALA A 53 21.40 11.68 14.95
C ALA A 53 22.78 12.25 14.68
N PHE A 54 23.59 12.31 15.74
CA PHE A 54 24.98 12.71 15.60
C PHE A 54 25.69 11.70 14.69
N TRP A 55 26.22 12.20 13.56
CA TRP A 55 26.98 11.36 12.62
C TRP A 55 28.45 11.33 13.02
N GLN A 56 29.12 12.49 12.96
CA GLN A 56 30.55 12.61 13.27
C GLN A 56 30.92 14.06 13.57
N HIS A 57 32.13 14.25 14.11
CA HIS A 57 32.78 15.54 14.11
C HIS A 57 33.71 15.64 12.91
N ARG A 58 33.60 16.71 12.15
CA ARG A 58 34.58 17.08 11.12
C ARG A 58 35.24 18.41 11.45
N GLU A 59 36.40 18.65 10.87
CA GLU A 59 37.04 19.93 11.02
C GLU A 59 36.24 21.03 10.30
N LEU A 60 36.24 22.24 10.90
CA LEU A 60 35.64 23.42 10.29
C LEU A 60 36.43 23.78 9.04
N LEU A 61 35.76 23.97 7.92
CA LEU A 61 36.38 24.44 6.68
C LEU A 61 36.42 25.98 6.64
N ASP A 62 37.40 26.55 5.93
CA ASP A 62 37.51 27.98 5.72
C ASP A 62 36.28 28.58 5.06
N GLY A 63 35.69 29.61 5.69
CA GLY A 63 34.46 30.23 5.20
C GLY A 63 33.16 29.72 5.82
N GLU A 64 33.20 28.72 6.70
CA GLU A 64 32.00 28.20 7.41
C GLU A 64 31.64 29.04 8.62
N ASN A 65 30.36 29.01 9.02
CA ASN A 65 29.82 29.80 10.10
C ASN A 65 30.24 29.25 11.48
N LEU A 66 30.91 30.04 12.27
CA LEU A 66 31.37 29.71 13.63
C LEU A 66 30.23 29.34 14.61
N ARG A 67 28.97 29.63 14.27
CA ARG A 67 27.83 29.22 15.09
C ARG A 67 27.60 27.72 15.09
N GLN A 68 28.18 26.99 14.13
CA GLN A 68 28.05 25.52 14.00
C GLN A 68 29.16 24.78 14.76
N VAL A 69 30.13 25.49 15.35
CA VAL A 69 31.26 24.89 16.05
C VAL A 69 30.81 24.24 17.35
N ASP A 70 31.19 22.97 17.54
CA ASP A 70 31.12 22.31 18.85
C ASP A 70 32.29 22.75 19.74
N TRP A 71 32.06 23.80 20.47
CA TRP A 71 33.08 24.39 21.36
C TRP A 71 33.58 23.43 22.43
N ARG A 72 32.74 22.47 22.86
CA ARG A 72 33.12 21.48 23.88
C ARG A 72 34.12 20.45 23.34
N ARG A 73 33.96 20.08 22.09
CA ARG A 73 34.90 19.18 21.40
C ARG A 73 36.17 19.93 21.01
N SER A 74 36.03 21.12 20.45
CA SER A 74 37.14 21.97 19.99
C SER A 74 38.06 22.40 21.11
N ALA A 75 37.56 22.60 22.32
CA ALA A 75 38.36 23.00 23.51
C ALA A 75 39.43 21.96 23.92
N ARG A 76 39.42 20.75 23.33
CA ARG A 76 40.40 19.68 23.61
C ARG A 76 41.39 19.49 22.47
N SER A 77 41.44 20.38 21.51
CA SER A 77 42.22 20.28 20.29
C SER A 77 42.53 21.67 19.75
N ASP A 78 43.61 21.80 19.03
CA ASP A 78 43.97 23.06 18.33
C ASP A 78 43.16 23.28 17.04
N ARG A 79 42.16 22.45 16.80
CA ARG A 79 41.31 22.51 15.60
C ARG A 79 39.86 22.73 16.00
N LEU A 80 39.11 23.45 15.16
CA LEU A 80 37.70 23.68 15.35
C LEU A 80 36.90 22.52 14.70
N PHE A 81 35.97 21.97 15.45
CA PHE A 81 35.10 20.89 14.99
C PHE A 81 33.66 21.34 14.89
N VAL A 82 33.01 20.92 13.80
CA VAL A 82 31.57 21.06 13.57
C VAL A 82 30.89 19.72 13.81
N ARG A 83 29.73 19.72 14.44
CA ARG A 83 28.86 18.54 14.52
C ARG A 83 28.21 18.32 13.16
N GLU A 84 28.58 17.27 12.52
CA GLU A 84 27.90 16.82 11.31
C GLU A 84 26.74 15.92 11.71
N MET A 85 25.53 16.36 11.39
CA MET A 85 24.32 15.62 11.66
C MET A 85 24.02 14.72 10.46
N GLU A 86 23.64 13.49 10.72
CA GLU A 86 23.18 12.63 9.64
C GLU A 86 21.90 13.24 9.05
N ARG A 87 21.94 13.68 7.80
CA ARG A 87 20.74 13.98 7.04
C ARG A 87 20.03 12.67 6.75
N GLU A 88 19.18 12.24 7.66
CA GLU A 88 18.27 11.14 7.34
C GLU A 88 17.39 11.58 6.17
N SER A 89 17.57 10.94 5.01
CA SER A 89 16.61 11.10 3.93
C SER A 89 15.24 10.65 4.45
N PRO A 90 14.17 11.45 4.24
CA PRO A 90 12.84 11.04 4.67
C PRO A 90 12.50 9.66 4.07
N ALA A 91 11.89 8.80 4.87
CA ALA A 91 11.38 7.53 4.38
C ALA A 91 10.42 7.76 3.20
N SER A 92 10.34 6.81 2.29
CA SER A 92 9.40 6.90 1.16
C SER A 92 8.44 5.71 1.17
N LEU A 93 7.16 6.00 0.95
CA LEU A 93 6.10 5.01 0.81
C LEU A 93 5.56 5.05 -0.62
N GLN A 94 5.73 3.95 -1.34
CA GLN A 94 5.20 3.76 -2.69
C GLN A 94 3.97 2.88 -2.61
N ILE A 95 2.85 3.34 -3.19
CA ILE A 95 1.54 2.69 -3.04
C ILE A 95 1.01 2.25 -4.40
N TRP A 96 0.56 1.01 -4.48
CA TRP A 96 -0.27 0.52 -5.56
C TRP A 96 -1.55 -0.08 -5.01
N VAL A 97 -2.67 0.33 -5.58
CA VAL A 97 -4.00 -0.17 -5.24
C VAL A 97 -4.58 -0.83 -6.48
N ASP A 98 -4.97 -2.07 -6.35
CA ASP A 98 -5.66 -2.80 -7.40
C ASP A 98 -7.06 -2.23 -7.62
N THR A 99 -7.34 -1.80 -8.83
CA THR A 99 -8.66 -1.31 -9.25
C THR A 99 -9.23 -2.08 -10.44
N ARG A 100 -8.66 -3.25 -10.73
CA ARG A 100 -9.14 -4.12 -11.81
C ARG A 100 -10.55 -4.63 -11.54
N PRO A 101 -11.25 -5.12 -12.56
CA PRO A 101 -12.66 -5.51 -12.45
C PRO A 101 -12.99 -6.48 -11.30
N SER A 102 -12.06 -7.40 -10.93
CA SER A 102 -12.26 -8.30 -9.78
C SER A 102 -12.48 -7.56 -8.46
N MET A 103 -11.84 -6.38 -8.30
CA MET A 103 -11.96 -5.55 -7.13
C MET A 103 -13.29 -4.79 -7.03
N LEU A 104 -14.05 -4.69 -8.11
CA LEU A 104 -15.38 -4.06 -8.14
C LEU A 104 -16.49 -5.01 -7.70
N TRP A 105 -16.16 -6.30 -7.56
CA TRP A 105 -17.14 -7.29 -7.15
C TRP A 105 -17.59 -7.10 -5.69
N ARG A 106 -18.87 -7.27 -5.45
CA ARG A 106 -19.53 -7.39 -4.15
C ARG A 106 -20.83 -8.18 -4.32
N ASN A 107 -21.18 -9.01 -3.36
CA ASN A 107 -22.48 -9.69 -3.35
C ASN A 107 -23.57 -8.82 -2.74
N GLN A 108 -23.29 -8.08 -1.68
CA GLN A 108 -24.24 -7.21 -0.98
C GLN A 108 -23.97 -5.75 -1.28
N THR A 109 -24.98 -5.06 -1.83
CA THR A 109 -24.88 -3.63 -2.20
C THR A 109 -24.68 -2.69 -1.01
N SER A 110 -24.99 -3.14 0.21
CA SER A 110 -24.73 -2.38 1.45
C SER A 110 -23.26 -2.36 1.88
N ARG A 111 -22.43 -3.25 1.33
CA ARG A 111 -20.99 -3.26 1.60
C ARG A 111 -20.24 -2.46 0.53
N PRO A 112 -19.09 -1.86 0.88
CA PRO A 112 -18.21 -1.30 -0.13
C PRO A 112 -17.66 -2.40 -1.03
N THR A 113 -17.31 -2.08 -2.26
CA THR A 113 -16.50 -2.96 -3.11
C THR A 113 -15.11 -3.13 -2.50
N LYS A 114 -14.39 -4.17 -2.94
CA LYS A 114 -12.99 -4.36 -2.52
C LYS A 114 -12.12 -3.16 -2.93
N ALA A 115 -12.35 -2.58 -4.13
CA ALA A 115 -11.63 -1.38 -4.60
C ALA A 115 -11.90 -0.15 -3.74
N GLU A 116 -13.16 0.14 -3.41
CA GLU A 116 -13.52 1.24 -2.51
C GLU A 116 -12.83 1.10 -1.16
N ARG A 117 -12.85 -0.09 -0.58
CA ARG A 117 -12.18 -0.37 0.68
C ARG A 117 -10.67 -0.24 0.58
N ALA A 118 -10.07 -0.75 -0.48
CA ALA A 118 -8.65 -0.67 -0.75
C ALA A 118 -8.17 0.79 -0.86
N LEU A 119 -8.91 1.61 -1.58
CA LEU A 119 -8.60 3.04 -1.74
C LEU A 119 -8.68 3.80 -0.41
N VAL A 120 -9.69 3.51 0.42
CA VAL A 120 -9.81 4.12 1.77
C VAL A 120 -8.62 3.76 2.64
N VAL A 121 -8.23 2.48 2.70
CA VAL A 121 -7.08 2.03 3.50
C VAL A 121 -5.78 2.64 3.00
N ALA A 122 -5.55 2.60 1.69
CA ALA A 122 -4.33 3.11 1.07
C ALA A 122 -4.17 4.62 1.28
N LEU A 123 -5.24 5.39 1.04
CA LEU A 123 -5.19 6.84 1.20
C LEU A 123 -5.04 7.25 2.67
N ALA A 124 -5.69 6.54 3.60
CA ALA A 124 -5.52 6.81 5.03
C ALA A 124 -4.07 6.58 5.49
N LEU A 125 -3.43 5.51 5.03
CA LEU A 125 -2.01 5.25 5.28
C LEU A 125 -1.12 6.31 4.64
N ALA A 126 -1.42 6.70 3.40
CA ALA A 126 -0.71 7.74 2.68
C ALA A 126 -0.72 9.08 3.43
N MET A 127 -1.90 9.50 3.91
CA MET A 127 -2.07 10.72 4.68
C MET A 127 -1.30 10.66 6.01
N ALA A 128 -1.36 9.53 6.71
CA ALA A 128 -0.65 9.34 7.97
C ALA A 128 0.88 9.35 7.77
N ALA A 129 1.39 8.69 6.74
CA ALA A 129 2.81 8.68 6.38
C ALA A 129 3.29 10.10 6.03
N LYS A 130 2.53 10.83 5.19
CA LYS A 130 2.82 12.24 4.86
C LYS A 130 2.85 13.13 6.10
N ALA A 131 1.89 13.00 7.00
CA ALA A 131 1.87 13.73 8.27
C ALA A 131 3.06 13.37 9.17
N GLY A 132 3.60 12.17 9.03
CA GLY A 132 4.85 11.72 9.65
C GLY A 132 6.13 12.23 8.99
N GLY A 133 6.03 13.05 7.92
CA GLY A 133 7.17 13.58 7.19
C GLY A 133 7.75 12.65 6.12
N GLU A 134 7.06 11.55 5.79
CA GLU A 134 7.48 10.63 4.74
C GLU A 134 7.11 11.15 3.35
N ARG A 135 7.86 10.73 2.35
CA ARG A 135 7.49 10.95 0.95
C ARG A 135 6.52 9.86 0.53
N VAL A 136 5.39 10.25 -0.03
CA VAL A 136 4.39 9.29 -0.51
C VAL A 136 4.16 9.49 -1.99
N SER A 137 4.16 8.39 -2.74
CA SER A 137 3.88 8.40 -4.19
C SER A 137 3.15 7.13 -4.62
N THR A 138 2.55 7.17 -5.80
CA THR A 138 2.10 5.93 -6.47
C THR A 138 3.33 5.09 -6.85
N LEU A 139 3.24 3.76 -6.71
CA LEU A 139 4.31 2.83 -7.11
C LEU A 139 4.56 2.90 -8.62
N LEU A 140 3.48 2.97 -9.40
CA LEU A 140 3.52 3.07 -10.85
C LEU A 140 3.19 4.51 -11.24
N GLY A 141 4.09 5.12 -12.02
CA GLY A 141 3.93 6.52 -12.47
C GLY A 141 4.49 7.58 -11.54
N GLY A 142 4.87 7.25 -10.28
CA GLY A 142 5.59 8.15 -9.38
C GLY A 142 4.83 9.41 -8.96
N GLN A 143 3.49 9.47 -9.11
CA GLN A 143 2.70 10.62 -8.70
C GLN A 143 2.81 10.83 -7.19
N ALA A 144 3.37 11.95 -6.77
CA ALA A 144 3.53 12.30 -5.37
C ALA A 144 2.19 12.73 -4.74
N LEU A 145 2.02 12.44 -3.44
CA LEU A 145 0.88 12.91 -2.67
C LEU A 145 0.98 14.43 -2.44
N GLY A 146 0.35 15.19 -3.32
CA GLY A 146 0.09 16.63 -3.20
C GLY A 146 -1.30 16.89 -2.65
N GLN A 147 -2.26 17.11 -3.54
CA GLN A 147 -3.69 17.15 -3.24
C GLN A 147 -4.25 15.73 -3.18
N GLU A 148 -5.11 15.47 -2.21
CA GLU A 148 -5.65 14.13 -1.93
C GLU A 148 -6.51 13.60 -3.08
N GLU A 149 -7.33 14.47 -3.68
CA GLU A 149 -8.17 14.15 -4.82
C GLU A 149 -7.33 13.68 -6.02
N ALA A 150 -6.34 14.46 -6.41
CA ALA A 150 -5.45 14.13 -7.54
C ALA A 150 -4.64 12.85 -7.27
N PHE A 151 -4.26 12.60 -6.02
CA PHE A 151 -3.57 11.38 -5.64
C PHE A 151 -4.47 10.15 -5.71
N LEU A 152 -5.73 10.29 -5.26
CA LEU A 152 -6.73 9.23 -5.34
C LEU A 152 -7.06 8.88 -6.80
N GLU A 153 -7.22 9.87 -7.67
CA GLU A 153 -7.37 9.68 -9.11
C GLU A 153 -6.18 8.93 -9.72
N ALA A 154 -4.96 9.31 -9.32
CA ALA A 154 -3.75 8.63 -9.77
C ALA A 154 -3.65 7.18 -9.28
N LEU A 155 -4.09 6.87 -8.06
CA LEU A 155 -4.19 5.50 -7.55
C LEU A 155 -5.18 4.68 -8.38
N ILE A 156 -6.36 5.24 -8.68
CA ILE A 156 -7.38 4.58 -9.51
C ILE A 156 -6.82 4.30 -10.91
N ALA A 157 -6.23 5.29 -11.55
CA ALA A 157 -5.69 5.17 -12.90
C ALA A 157 -4.53 4.16 -12.98
N SER A 158 -3.60 4.17 -12.02
CA SER A 158 -2.46 3.26 -11.98
C SER A 158 -2.85 1.84 -11.55
N GLY A 159 -3.98 1.67 -10.87
CA GLY A 159 -4.46 0.39 -10.38
C GLY A 159 -5.10 -0.51 -11.43
N ALA A 160 -5.43 0.03 -12.60
CA ALA A 160 -6.09 -0.72 -13.67
C ALA A 160 -5.22 -1.86 -14.24
N HIS A 161 -3.90 -1.74 -14.12
CA HIS A 161 -2.94 -2.79 -14.48
C HIS A 161 -1.67 -2.63 -13.67
N PHE A 162 -0.90 -3.71 -13.55
CA PHE A 162 0.39 -3.69 -12.88
C PHE A 162 1.50 -3.72 -13.92
N ASP A 163 2.15 -2.56 -14.16
CA ASP A 163 3.33 -2.51 -15.02
C ASP A 163 4.55 -3.04 -14.27
N SER A 164 4.95 -4.25 -14.62
CA SER A 164 6.13 -4.88 -14.02
C SER A 164 7.46 -4.27 -14.49
N GLN A 165 7.47 -3.36 -15.45
CA GLN A 165 8.68 -2.67 -15.91
C GLN A 165 8.86 -1.28 -15.29
N ALA A 166 7.86 -0.76 -14.56
CA ALA A 166 7.96 0.55 -13.93
C ALA A 166 9.16 0.62 -12.97
N PRO A 167 9.87 1.75 -12.93
CA PRO A 167 10.99 1.95 -12.02
C PRO A 167 10.49 1.97 -10.57
N ILE A 168 11.22 1.31 -9.69
CA ILE A 168 10.96 1.28 -8.25
C ILE A 168 11.92 2.25 -7.58
N ASP A 169 11.42 3.07 -6.65
CA ASP A 169 12.29 3.89 -5.80
C ASP A 169 12.96 2.98 -4.76
N ASP A 170 14.24 2.66 -4.98
CA ASP A 170 15.06 1.77 -4.15
C ASP A 170 15.91 2.52 -3.11
N ARG A 171 15.62 3.82 -2.89
CA ARG A 171 16.35 4.60 -1.88
C ARG A 171 16.27 3.93 -0.52
N LYS A 172 17.30 4.16 0.30
CA LYS A 172 17.30 3.75 1.71
C LYS A 172 16.00 4.19 2.39
N ARG A 173 15.39 3.26 3.15
CA ARG A 173 14.12 3.46 3.86
C ARG A 173 12.88 3.60 2.96
N SER A 174 12.94 3.11 1.72
CA SER A 174 11.75 2.96 0.87
C SER A 174 10.93 1.75 1.34
N GLN A 175 9.61 1.85 1.21
CA GLN A 175 8.65 0.80 1.50
C GLN A 175 7.60 0.75 0.39
N ILE A 176 7.06 -0.43 0.14
CA ILE A 176 6.02 -0.64 -0.87
C ILE A 176 4.77 -1.15 -0.17
N LEU A 177 3.65 -0.48 -0.43
CA LEU A 177 2.31 -0.92 -0.04
C LEU A 177 1.56 -1.39 -1.28
N ILE A 178 1.12 -2.64 -1.27
CA ILE A 178 0.22 -3.20 -2.27
C ILE A 178 -1.12 -3.49 -1.60
N VAL A 179 -2.21 -3.04 -2.20
CA VAL A 179 -3.57 -3.33 -1.74
C VAL A 179 -4.35 -3.99 -2.87
N SER A 180 -4.71 -5.26 -2.72
CA SER A 180 -5.33 -6.09 -3.78
C SER A 180 -6.14 -7.23 -3.17
N ASP A 181 -6.99 -7.88 -3.97
CA ASP A 181 -7.62 -9.16 -3.63
C ASP A 181 -6.69 -10.37 -3.87
N GLY A 182 -5.57 -10.17 -4.55
CA GLY A 182 -4.57 -11.20 -4.81
C GLY A 182 -5.00 -12.33 -5.73
N LEU A 183 -6.14 -12.22 -6.42
CA LEU A 183 -6.77 -13.32 -7.18
C LEU A 183 -6.14 -13.60 -8.56
N GLU A 184 -5.13 -12.84 -8.99
CA GLU A 184 -4.37 -13.21 -10.18
C GLU A 184 -3.61 -14.53 -9.97
N PRO A 185 -3.23 -15.22 -11.07
CA PRO A 185 -2.42 -16.42 -10.98
C PRO A 185 -1.19 -16.24 -10.09
N ILE A 186 -0.91 -17.24 -9.26
CA ILE A 186 0.15 -17.12 -8.25
C ILE A 186 1.53 -16.91 -8.86
N GLU A 187 1.75 -17.42 -10.06
CA GLU A 187 2.99 -17.24 -10.82
C GLU A 187 3.24 -15.78 -11.16
N VAL A 188 2.17 -15.03 -11.48
CA VAL A 188 2.23 -13.60 -11.76
C VAL A 188 2.58 -12.83 -10.50
N TRP A 189 1.97 -13.17 -9.36
CA TRP A 189 2.30 -12.54 -8.08
C TRP A 189 3.72 -12.88 -7.62
N ALA A 190 4.13 -14.14 -7.76
CA ALA A 190 5.49 -14.56 -7.39
C ALA A 190 6.55 -13.78 -8.17
N GLU A 191 6.35 -13.59 -9.49
CA GLU A 191 7.28 -12.81 -10.31
C GLU A 191 7.28 -11.33 -9.93
N ARG A 192 6.12 -10.71 -9.72
CA ARG A 192 6.02 -9.31 -9.27
C ARG A 192 6.73 -9.10 -7.93
N LEU A 193 6.44 -9.97 -6.96
CA LEU A 193 7.03 -9.88 -5.63
C LEU A 193 8.54 -10.10 -5.66
N ARG A 194 9.02 -11.07 -6.44
CA ARG A 194 10.45 -11.30 -6.64
C ARG A 194 11.15 -10.05 -7.18
N ARG A 195 10.54 -9.38 -8.15
CA ARG A 195 11.08 -8.15 -8.72
C ARG A 195 11.08 -7.00 -7.71
N LEU A 196 9.96 -6.77 -7.01
CA LEU A 196 9.85 -5.71 -6.01
C LEU A 196 10.86 -5.91 -4.87
N SER A 197 11.13 -7.16 -4.47
CA SER A 197 12.09 -7.47 -3.42
C SER A 197 13.56 -7.48 -3.87
N SER A 198 13.85 -7.43 -5.17
CA SER A 198 15.23 -7.39 -5.68
C SER A 198 16.02 -6.16 -5.22
N GLY A 199 15.32 -5.04 -4.97
CA GLY A 199 15.88 -3.81 -4.39
C GLY A 199 16.00 -3.81 -2.86
N ALA A 200 15.77 -4.94 -2.18
CA ALA A 200 15.70 -5.05 -0.72
C ALA A 200 14.68 -4.10 -0.06
N VAL A 201 13.67 -3.65 -0.83
CA VAL A 201 12.59 -2.78 -0.35
C VAL A 201 11.52 -3.64 0.30
N PRO A 202 11.14 -3.40 1.57
CA PRO A 202 10.08 -4.16 2.23
C PRO A 202 8.74 -3.96 1.52
N VAL A 203 8.00 -5.06 1.33
CA VAL A 203 6.66 -5.06 0.73
C VAL A 203 5.64 -5.38 1.81
N LEU A 204 4.68 -4.50 2.00
CA LEU A 204 3.47 -4.76 2.76
C LEU A 204 2.31 -5.01 1.79
N PHE A 205 1.71 -6.18 1.89
CA PHE A 205 0.54 -6.55 1.11
C PHE A 205 -0.70 -6.54 2.00
N VAL A 206 -1.66 -5.69 1.68
CA VAL A 206 -2.99 -5.69 2.31
C VAL A 206 -3.95 -6.43 1.38
N LEU A 207 -4.34 -7.62 1.80
CA LEU A 207 -5.25 -8.50 1.08
C LEU A 207 -6.69 -8.15 1.45
N ILE A 208 -7.44 -7.62 0.48
CA ILE A 208 -8.85 -7.27 0.65
C ILE A 208 -9.72 -8.42 0.16
N ARG A 209 -10.63 -8.89 1.02
CA ARG A 209 -11.56 -9.97 0.73
C ARG A 209 -13.00 -9.52 0.92
N ASP A 210 -13.90 -10.04 0.10
CA ASP A 210 -15.32 -9.99 0.42
C ASP A 210 -15.70 -11.27 1.17
N PRO A 211 -16.44 -11.20 2.28
CA PRO A 211 -16.83 -12.38 3.06
C PRO A 211 -17.59 -13.43 2.24
N ASP A 212 -18.38 -13.01 1.25
CA ASP A 212 -19.16 -13.93 0.43
C ASP A 212 -18.31 -14.62 -0.65
N GLU A 213 -17.13 -14.07 -1.01
CA GLU A 213 -16.12 -14.79 -1.80
C GLU A 213 -15.53 -15.96 -1.00
N GLU A 214 -15.27 -15.76 0.28
CA GLU A 214 -14.70 -16.81 1.14
C GLU A 214 -15.74 -17.86 1.53
N ALA A 215 -16.96 -17.42 1.91
CA ALA A 215 -18.04 -18.29 2.35
C ALA A 215 -18.70 -19.07 1.21
N PHE A 216 -18.72 -18.52 0.00
CA PHE A 216 -19.44 -19.04 -1.17
C PHE A 216 -20.90 -19.42 -0.84
N PRO A 217 -21.75 -18.45 -0.45
CA PRO A 217 -23.09 -18.71 0.08
C PRO A 217 -24.13 -19.00 -1.01
N PHE A 218 -23.70 -19.46 -2.16
CA PHE A 218 -24.56 -19.68 -3.33
C PHE A 218 -25.12 -21.09 -3.34
N GLU A 219 -26.42 -21.19 -3.69
CA GLU A 219 -27.17 -22.44 -3.77
C GLU A 219 -27.89 -22.55 -5.11
N GLY A 220 -28.22 -23.78 -5.53
CA GLY A 220 -28.96 -24.05 -6.76
C GLY A 220 -28.24 -23.58 -8.02
N ARG A 221 -29.03 -23.13 -9.00
CA ARG A 221 -28.49 -22.68 -10.29
C ARG A 221 -28.09 -21.21 -10.22
N VAL A 222 -26.80 -20.93 -10.37
CA VAL A 222 -26.25 -19.58 -10.32
C VAL A 222 -25.46 -19.29 -11.59
N SER A 223 -25.59 -18.07 -12.08
CA SER A 223 -24.80 -17.53 -13.18
C SER A 223 -23.74 -16.59 -12.65
N PHE A 224 -22.48 -16.98 -12.76
CA PHE A 224 -21.34 -16.14 -12.40
C PHE A 224 -20.81 -15.43 -13.64
N MET A 225 -20.59 -14.13 -13.52
CA MET A 225 -19.91 -13.37 -14.57
C MET A 225 -18.51 -13.03 -14.11
N ALA A 226 -17.51 -13.56 -14.82
CA ALA A 226 -16.13 -13.21 -14.52
C ALA A 226 -15.89 -11.73 -14.85
N PRO A 227 -15.23 -10.99 -13.97
CA PRO A 227 -14.91 -9.58 -14.20
C PRO A 227 -14.18 -9.39 -15.54
N GLY A 228 -14.63 -8.43 -16.34
CA GLY A 228 -14.03 -8.17 -17.65
C GLY A 228 -14.52 -9.04 -18.80
N THR A 229 -15.37 -10.04 -18.54
CA THR A 229 -15.98 -10.90 -19.58
C THR A 229 -17.48 -10.64 -19.74
N ASN A 230 -18.03 -10.96 -20.93
CA ASN A 230 -19.46 -10.94 -21.17
C ASN A 230 -20.05 -12.35 -21.21
N THR A 231 -19.25 -13.39 -20.95
CA THR A 231 -19.69 -14.76 -21.00
C THR A 231 -19.94 -15.28 -19.59
N PRO A 232 -21.19 -15.55 -19.21
CA PRO A 232 -21.51 -16.08 -17.90
C PRO A 232 -21.08 -17.55 -17.78
N VAL A 233 -20.57 -17.92 -16.63
CA VAL A 233 -20.37 -19.32 -16.24
C VAL A 233 -21.59 -19.74 -15.42
N ILE A 234 -22.34 -20.70 -15.92
CA ILE A 234 -23.54 -21.20 -15.26
C ILE A 234 -23.18 -22.47 -14.49
N ILE A 235 -23.36 -22.45 -13.19
CA ILE A 235 -23.22 -23.62 -12.30
C ILE A 235 -24.62 -24.08 -11.92
N GLY A 236 -24.97 -25.31 -12.29
CA GLY A 236 -26.30 -25.88 -12.06
C GLY A 236 -26.61 -26.15 -10.59
N GLN A 237 -25.60 -26.48 -9.81
CA GLN A 237 -25.69 -26.80 -8.37
C GLN A 237 -24.51 -26.09 -7.63
N ALA A 238 -24.66 -24.83 -7.36
CA ALA A 238 -23.58 -24.03 -6.75
C ALA A 238 -23.19 -24.56 -5.36
N GLY A 239 -24.16 -25.00 -4.56
CA GLY A 239 -23.89 -25.60 -3.25
C GLY A 239 -22.99 -26.82 -3.29
N ALA A 240 -23.09 -27.64 -4.36
CA ALA A 240 -22.21 -28.80 -4.53
C ALA A 240 -20.75 -28.42 -4.87
N ALA A 241 -20.53 -27.24 -5.43
CA ALA A 241 -19.21 -26.76 -5.78
C ALA A 241 -18.51 -26.03 -4.61
N ARG A 242 -19.19 -25.78 -3.49
CA ARG A 242 -18.70 -24.96 -2.38
C ARG A 242 -17.40 -25.48 -1.79
N ASP A 243 -17.32 -26.74 -1.44
CA ASP A 243 -16.15 -27.31 -0.76
C ASP A 243 -14.91 -27.26 -1.67
N ASP A 244 -15.06 -27.55 -2.95
CA ASP A 244 -13.98 -27.46 -3.94
C ASP A 244 -13.54 -26.03 -4.15
N TYR A 245 -14.48 -25.09 -4.24
CA TYR A 245 -14.18 -23.67 -4.37
C TYR A 245 -13.41 -23.17 -3.15
N GLN A 246 -13.90 -23.43 -1.94
CA GLN A 246 -13.24 -23.00 -0.70
C GLN A 246 -11.86 -23.63 -0.54
N ARG A 247 -11.69 -24.87 -0.96
CA ARG A 247 -10.38 -25.52 -0.97
C ARG A 247 -9.39 -24.79 -1.91
N ILE A 248 -9.81 -24.49 -3.13
CA ILE A 248 -8.99 -23.78 -4.13
C ILE A 248 -8.67 -22.36 -3.64
N TYR A 249 -9.67 -21.66 -3.12
CA TYR A 249 -9.53 -20.30 -2.59
C TYR A 249 -8.52 -20.23 -1.44
N ARG A 250 -8.60 -21.17 -0.50
CA ARG A 250 -7.66 -21.29 0.62
C ARG A 250 -6.24 -21.61 0.13
N LEU A 251 -6.06 -22.59 -0.75
CA LEU A 251 -4.76 -22.96 -1.32
C LEU A 251 -4.11 -21.78 -2.05
N HIS A 252 -4.90 -21.00 -2.79
CA HIS A 252 -4.41 -19.80 -3.45
C HIS A 252 -3.92 -18.75 -2.42
N GLY A 253 -4.68 -18.53 -1.36
CA GLY A 253 -4.27 -17.63 -0.28
C GLY A 253 -2.99 -18.09 0.47
N GLU A 254 -2.83 -19.41 0.65
CA GLU A 254 -1.60 -19.99 1.24
C GLU A 254 -0.40 -19.80 0.29
N ALA A 255 -0.60 -20.01 -1.01
CA ALA A 255 0.45 -19.80 -2.01
C ALA A 255 0.88 -18.33 -2.09
N LEU A 256 -0.07 -17.38 -2.03
CA LEU A 256 0.26 -15.95 -1.97
C LEU A 256 1.06 -15.60 -0.71
N ARG A 257 0.67 -16.16 0.44
CA ARG A 257 1.41 -15.98 1.70
C ARG A 257 2.85 -16.52 1.60
N ALA A 258 3.01 -17.69 0.99
CA ALA A 258 4.33 -18.29 0.76
C ALA A 258 5.18 -17.44 -0.18
N ALA A 259 4.60 -16.92 -1.28
CA ALA A 259 5.31 -16.04 -2.21
C ALA A 259 5.77 -14.73 -1.53
N LEU A 260 4.91 -14.13 -0.68
CA LEU A 260 5.27 -12.95 0.11
C LEU A 260 6.39 -13.25 1.12
N ALA A 261 6.34 -14.39 1.80
CA ALA A 261 7.39 -14.79 2.73
C ALA A 261 8.75 -14.95 2.01
N CYS A 262 8.77 -15.55 0.82
CA CYS A 262 9.98 -15.63 -0.01
C CYS A 262 10.52 -14.24 -0.40
N ALA A 263 9.64 -13.27 -0.60
CA ALA A 263 9.98 -11.88 -0.88
C ALA A 263 10.25 -11.05 0.39
N ARG A 264 10.31 -11.67 1.57
CA ARG A 264 10.41 -10.98 2.88
C ARG A 264 9.34 -9.93 3.10
N GLY A 265 8.17 -10.11 2.47
CA GLY A 265 7.02 -9.24 2.58
C GLY A 265 6.14 -9.60 3.78
N HIS A 266 5.29 -8.67 4.17
CA HIS A 266 4.27 -8.85 5.19
C HIS A 266 2.88 -8.92 4.55
N LEU A 267 2.02 -9.79 5.09
CA LEU A 267 0.62 -9.92 4.68
C LEU A 267 -0.29 -9.52 5.81
N VAL A 268 -1.21 -8.60 5.51
CA VAL A 268 -2.35 -8.26 6.37
C VAL A 268 -3.63 -8.54 5.60
N THR A 269 -4.60 -9.18 6.22
CA THR A 269 -5.89 -9.50 5.57
C THR A 269 -7.00 -8.63 6.16
N HIS A 270 -7.89 -8.17 5.30
CA HIS A 270 -9.04 -7.35 5.67
C HIS A 270 -10.30 -7.79 4.92
N ALA A 271 -11.43 -7.92 5.62
CA ALA A 271 -12.73 -8.20 5.02
C ALA A 271 -13.54 -6.91 4.84
N THR A 272 -14.27 -6.80 3.72
CA THR A 272 -15.02 -5.58 3.35
C THR A 272 -16.16 -5.24 4.32
N ASP A 273 -16.68 -6.21 5.07
CA ASP A 273 -17.70 -6.02 6.12
C ASP A 273 -17.15 -5.42 7.42
N GLN A 274 -15.83 -5.36 7.57
CA GLN A 274 -15.16 -4.80 8.73
C GLN A 274 -14.81 -3.32 8.52
N PRO A 275 -14.73 -2.51 9.60
CA PRO A 275 -14.25 -1.14 9.49
C PRO A 275 -12.76 -1.08 9.07
N ALA A 276 -12.40 -0.05 8.30
CA ALA A 276 -11.04 0.09 7.78
C ALA A 276 -9.98 0.37 8.87
N LEU A 277 -10.34 0.98 9.99
CA LEU A 277 -9.39 1.45 11.00
C LEU A 277 -8.49 0.35 11.59
N PRO A 278 -8.99 -0.84 12.00
CA PRO A 278 -8.14 -1.88 12.56
C PRO A 278 -7.03 -2.33 11.62
N VAL A 279 -7.35 -2.59 10.35
CA VAL A 279 -6.36 -3.00 9.34
C VAL A 279 -5.37 -1.89 9.05
N THR A 280 -5.83 -0.63 9.03
CA THR A 280 -4.95 0.53 8.81
C THR A 280 -3.96 0.70 9.97
N LEU A 281 -4.39 0.49 11.23
CA LEU A 281 -3.52 0.48 12.40
C LEU A 281 -2.48 -0.63 12.34
N GLN A 282 -2.90 -1.84 11.96
CA GLN A 282 -1.99 -2.99 11.82
C GLN A 282 -0.97 -2.75 10.70
N ALA A 283 -1.41 -2.26 9.56
CA ALA A 283 -0.55 -1.92 8.43
C ALA A 283 0.46 -0.82 8.79
N ALA A 284 0.02 0.24 9.46
CA ALA A 284 0.90 1.31 9.93
C ALA A 284 1.97 0.80 10.92
N ALA A 285 1.60 -0.10 11.83
CA ALA A 285 2.56 -0.69 12.77
C ALA A 285 3.65 -1.50 12.06
N LEU A 286 3.30 -2.20 10.98
CA LEU A 286 4.26 -2.94 10.16
C LEU A 286 5.16 -2.00 9.34
N LEU A 287 4.61 -0.94 8.77
CA LEU A 287 5.38 0.08 8.06
C LEU A 287 6.35 0.81 9.01
N ASP A 288 5.97 1.04 10.27
CA ASP A 288 6.86 1.63 11.29
C ASP A 288 7.97 0.67 11.79
N GLY A 289 8.05 -0.55 11.27
CA GLY A 289 9.03 -1.57 11.68
C GLY A 289 8.79 -2.18 13.06
N ARG A 290 7.66 -1.89 13.71
CA ARG A 290 7.32 -2.36 15.07
C ARG A 290 6.61 -3.71 15.11
N GLY A 291 6.15 -4.19 13.97
CA GLY A 291 5.42 -5.45 13.86
C GLY A 291 6.28 -6.72 13.95
N ALA A 292 7.59 -6.61 13.73
CA ALA A 292 8.47 -7.78 13.71
C ALA A 292 8.76 -8.35 15.11
N SER A 293 8.55 -7.57 16.18
CA SER A 293 8.89 -8.00 17.56
C SER A 293 7.74 -8.63 18.33
N SER A 294 6.48 -8.56 17.84
CA SER A 294 5.30 -9.01 18.59
C SER A 294 4.63 -10.27 18.03
N LEU A 295 5.07 -10.79 16.91
CA LEU A 295 4.57 -12.04 16.31
C LEU A 295 5.56 -13.20 16.42
N GLY A 296 6.49 -13.12 17.35
CA GLY A 296 7.34 -14.23 17.75
C GLY A 296 6.58 -15.18 18.68
N VAL A 297 6.32 -16.37 18.17
CA VAL A 297 6.00 -17.60 18.92
C VAL A 297 4.65 -17.63 19.63
N GLY A 298 3.77 -18.39 19.05
CA GLY A 298 2.60 -19.02 19.63
C GLY A 298 2.20 -20.16 18.72
#